data_e946b032057cd417a79f41f8f7596c6c
#
_entry.id   e946b032057cd417a79f41f8f7596c6c
#
_cell.length_a   1.000
_cell.length_b   1.000
_cell.length_c   1.000
_cell.angle_alpha   90.00
_cell.angle_beta   90.00
_cell.angle_gamma   90.00
#
_symmetry.space_group_name_H-M   'P 1'
#
loop_
_entity.id
_entity.type
_entity.pdbx_description
1 polymer ?
#
loop_
_entity_poly.entity_id
_entity_poly.type
_entity_poly.pdbx_seq_one_letter_code
_entity_poly.pdbx_strand_id
1 'polypeptide(L)'
;FFTILTFLSATFIPVEDCGCFGEAIKLSPWETFFKNLASLPMAAVVWAYYRNDKILAFRRSEVALTIFFFLLTMGLGFYCYCHLPLIDFLPYKIGVNIREEMHASSAAGPEGELQTVLVYRNRMTGEEREFALDDTEWQDDTVWEWVDTKILGEVPEMNPMIEEFALRNGAEDVTDRVLATPGRLYLICVTRFDRIGRRCEDRLERLVERALQEGAHVVCITPEPLQGNGIHSFGKSTPVPCYNIDGSTLKTMLRAHTGIVVLDDGVIADKRNCRDID
;
A
#
# COMPACT_ATOMS: atom_id res chain seq x y z
N PHE A 1 -20.35 -12.84 -16.57
CA PHE A 1 -19.51 -11.71 -16.99
C PHE A 1 -18.12 -11.78 -16.35
N PHE A 2 -18.00 -11.77 -15.03
CA PHE A 2 -16.70 -11.80 -14.32
C PHE A 2 -15.84 -13.02 -14.64
N THR A 3 -16.41 -14.21 -14.81
CA THR A 3 -15.68 -15.43 -15.17
C THR A 3 -15.02 -15.31 -16.56
N ILE A 4 -15.74 -14.69 -17.51
CA ILE A 4 -15.19 -14.44 -18.85
C ILE A 4 -14.07 -13.39 -18.78
N LEU A 5 -14.30 -12.31 -18.04
CA LEU A 5 -13.33 -11.25 -17.87
C LEU A 5 -12.02 -11.77 -17.22
N THR A 6 -12.14 -12.57 -16.16
CA THR A 6 -10.97 -13.14 -15.49
C THR A 6 -10.25 -14.19 -16.32
N PHE A 7 -10.96 -14.92 -17.18
CA PHE A 7 -10.33 -15.80 -18.17
C PHE A 7 -9.53 -15.02 -19.22
N LEU A 8 -10.09 -13.94 -19.75
CA LEU A 8 -9.38 -13.06 -20.67
C LEU A 8 -8.16 -12.39 -20.02
N SER A 9 -8.29 -11.97 -18.77
CA SER A 9 -7.18 -11.43 -18.00
C SER A 9 -6.07 -12.46 -17.77
N ALA A 10 -6.41 -13.72 -17.51
CA ALA A 10 -5.43 -14.77 -17.28
C ALA A 10 -4.71 -15.23 -18.56
N THR A 11 -5.29 -14.98 -19.76
CA THR A 11 -4.77 -15.51 -21.03
C THR A 11 -4.16 -14.46 -21.94
N PHE A 12 -4.77 -13.27 -22.02
CA PHE A 12 -4.40 -12.25 -23.02
C PHE A 12 -3.83 -10.97 -22.42
N ILE A 13 -4.23 -10.61 -21.23
CA ILE A 13 -3.81 -9.37 -20.57
C ILE A 13 -3.42 -9.74 -19.15
N PRO A 14 -2.17 -10.18 -18.91
CA PRO A 14 -1.74 -10.53 -17.56
C PRO A 14 -1.79 -9.28 -16.68
N VAL A 15 -2.75 -9.27 -15.75
CA VAL A 15 -2.84 -8.31 -14.67
C VAL A 15 -2.20 -8.95 -13.47
N GLU A 16 -1.16 -8.36 -12.93
CA GLU A 16 -0.35 -8.96 -11.86
C GLU A 16 -1.20 -9.34 -10.64
N ASP A 17 -2.16 -8.49 -10.25
CA ASP A 17 -3.02 -8.72 -9.10
C ASP A 17 -4.49 -8.37 -9.35
N CYS A 18 -5.39 -9.21 -8.87
CA CYS A 18 -6.84 -8.97 -8.98
C CYS A 18 -7.37 -8.16 -7.82
N GLY A 19 -6.81 -7.40 -7.10
CA GLY A 19 -7.33 -6.48 -6.05
C GLY A 19 -8.68 -6.81 -5.36
N CYS A 20 -9.28 -7.99 -5.63
CA CYS A 20 -10.60 -8.38 -5.13
C CYS A 20 -10.67 -8.49 -3.59
N PHE A 21 -9.56 -8.78 -2.97
CA PHE A 21 -9.38 -8.85 -1.51
C PHE A 21 -8.44 -7.76 -0.99
N GLY A 22 -8.16 -6.74 -1.81
CA GLY A 22 -7.17 -5.71 -1.51
C GLY A 22 -5.80 -6.33 -1.25
N GLU A 23 -5.04 -5.76 -0.34
CA GLU A 23 -3.72 -6.25 0.07
C GLU A 23 -3.75 -7.48 1.00
N ALA A 24 -4.96 -7.90 1.44
CA ALA A 24 -5.09 -9.01 2.39
C ALA A 24 -4.71 -10.36 1.78
N ILE A 25 -5.07 -10.58 0.53
CA ILE A 25 -4.81 -11.81 -0.21
C ILE A 25 -4.55 -11.42 -1.68
N LYS A 26 -3.32 -11.58 -2.11
CA LYS A 26 -2.94 -11.44 -3.52
C LYS A 26 -3.25 -12.74 -4.24
N LEU A 27 -4.16 -12.70 -5.20
CA LEU A 27 -4.54 -13.85 -6.02
C LEU A 27 -3.99 -13.68 -7.42
N SER A 28 -3.32 -14.70 -7.92
CA SER A 28 -2.91 -14.76 -9.32
C SER A 28 -4.14 -14.71 -10.25
N PRO A 29 -3.97 -14.32 -11.52
CA PRO A 29 -5.08 -14.28 -12.49
C PRO A 29 -5.79 -15.64 -12.63
N TRP A 30 -5.06 -16.74 -12.58
CA TRP A 30 -5.62 -18.09 -12.65
C TRP A 30 -6.39 -18.49 -11.40
N GLU A 31 -5.89 -18.17 -10.20
CA GLU A 31 -6.61 -18.43 -8.95
C GLU A 31 -7.92 -17.65 -8.90
N THR A 32 -7.89 -16.40 -9.37
CA THR A 32 -9.10 -15.57 -9.50
C THR A 32 -10.12 -16.17 -10.46
N PHE A 33 -9.66 -16.70 -11.60
CA PHE A 33 -10.53 -17.40 -12.54
C PHE A 33 -11.15 -18.65 -11.91
N PHE A 34 -10.36 -19.51 -11.26
CA PHE A 34 -10.87 -20.72 -10.62
C PHE A 34 -11.83 -20.42 -9.47
N LYS A 35 -11.56 -19.40 -8.68
CA LYS A 35 -12.49 -18.91 -7.64
C LYS A 35 -13.83 -18.52 -8.24
N ASN A 36 -13.84 -17.75 -9.33
CA ASN A 36 -15.05 -17.32 -10.00
C ASN A 36 -15.78 -18.51 -10.67
N LEU A 37 -15.04 -19.46 -11.23
CA LEU A 37 -15.60 -20.68 -11.80
C LEU A 37 -16.30 -21.53 -10.73
N ALA A 38 -15.70 -21.68 -9.55
CA ALA A 38 -16.29 -22.40 -8.42
C ALA A 38 -17.56 -21.69 -7.85
N SER A 39 -17.68 -20.37 -8.00
CA SER A 39 -18.85 -19.62 -7.58
C SER A 39 -20.07 -19.80 -8.50
N LEU A 40 -19.87 -20.17 -9.77
CA LEU A 40 -20.95 -20.35 -10.75
C LEU A 40 -21.94 -21.45 -10.38
N PRO A 41 -21.53 -22.71 -10.03
CA PRO A 41 -22.47 -23.74 -9.63
C PRO A 41 -23.23 -23.36 -8.37
N MET A 42 -22.61 -22.67 -7.40
CA MET A 42 -23.30 -22.17 -6.21
C MET A 42 -24.40 -21.16 -6.59
N ALA A 43 -24.08 -20.21 -7.46
CA ALA A 43 -25.06 -19.24 -7.96
C ALA A 43 -26.18 -19.94 -8.76
N ALA A 44 -25.85 -20.96 -9.57
CA ALA A 44 -26.84 -21.74 -10.33
C ALA A 44 -27.78 -22.53 -9.41
N VAL A 45 -27.30 -23.13 -8.34
CA VAL A 45 -28.11 -23.82 -7.33
C VAL A 45 -29.06 -22.85 -6.65
N VAL A 46 -28.57 -21.70 -6.20
CA VAL A 46 -29.41 -20.66 -5.58
C VAL A 46 -30.46 -20.16 -6.57
N TRP A 47 -30.07 -19.85 -7.80
CA TRP A 47 -31.00 -19.43 -8.83
C TRP A 47 -32.06 -20.51 -9.17
N ALA A 48 -31.66 -21.78 -9.31
CA ALA A 48 -32.56 -22.88 -9.59
C ALA A 48 -33.54 -23.12 -8.46
N TYR A 49 -33.12 -22.95 -7.20
CA TYR A 49 -33.95 -23.08 -6.03
C TYR A 49 -35.03 -21.98 -5.98
N TYR A 50 -34.64 -20.70 -6.16
CA TYR A 50 -35.50 -19.55 -6.01
C TYR A 50 -36.29 -19.16 -7.28
N ARG A 51 -35.90 -19.66 -8.47
CA ARG A 51 -36.53 -19.25 -9.74
C ARG A 51 -38.04 -19.57 -9.84
N ASN A 52 -38.53 -20.57 -9.08
CA ASN A 52 -39.91 -20.99 -9.09
C ASN A 52 -40.70 -20.46 -7.89
N ASP A 53 -40.06 -19.86 -6.92
CA ASP A 53 -40.75 -19.24 -5.80
C ASP A 53 -41.47 -18.01 -6.28
N LYS A 54 -42.82 -18.04 -6.10
CA LYS A 54 -43.65 -16.85 -6.29
C LYS A 54 -43.18 -15.83 -5.24
N ILE A 55 -42.44 -14.88 -5.72
CA ILE A 55 -41.90 -13.76 -4.96
C ILE A 55 -42.94 -13.27 -3.95
N LEU A 56 -42.53 -13.13 -2.66
CA LEU A 56 -43.18 -12.37 -1.60
C LEU A 56 -43.90 -13.09 -0.45
N ALA A 57 -43.54 -14.30 -0.14
CA ALA A 57 -43.83 -14.78 1.21
C ALA A 57 -42.55 -14.74 2.07
N PHE A 58 -42.01 -13.54 2.31
CA PHE A 58 -40.90 -13.39 3.27
C PHE A 58 -41.37 -13.87 4.64
N ARG A 59 -40.76 -14.95 5.13
CA ARG A 59 -40.95 -15.34 6.52
C ARG A 59 -40.37 -14.22 7.41
N ARG A 60 -41.05 -13.91 8.50
CA ARG A 60 -40.61 -12.86 9.46
C ARG A 60 -39.15 -13.06 9.91
N SER A 61 -38.69 -14.32 10.02
CA SER A 61 -37.33 -14.69 10.34
C SER A 61 -36.34 -14.28 9.24
N GLU A 62 -36.66 -14.40 7.97
CA GLU A 62 -35.83 -14.03 6.84
C GLU A 62 -35.66 -12.52 6.75
N VAL A 63 -36.77 -11.80 6.95
CA VAL A 63 -36.75 -10.32 7.02
C VAL A 63 -35.89 -9.86 8.21
N ALA A 64 -36.07 -10.46 9.38
CA ALA A 64 -35.27 -10.13 10.57
C ALA A 64 -33.77 -10.40 10.36
N LEU A 65 -33.44 -11.54 9.75
CA LEU A 65 -32.06 -11.88 9.44
C LEU A 65 -31.44 -10.91 8.41
N THR A 66 -32.20 -10.56 7.38
CA THR A 66 -31.73 -9.59 6.37
C THR A 66 -31.49 -8.21 6.99
N ILE A 67 -32.42 -7.73 7.82
CA ILE A 67 -32.28 -6.46 8.54
C ILE A 67 -31.07 -6.53 9.48
N PHE A 68 -30.87 -7.63 10.20
CA PHE A 68 -29.73 -7.81 11.09
C PHE A 68 -28.41 -7.69 10.34
N PHE A 69 -28.21 -8.42 9.25
CA PHE A 69 -26.99 -8.33 8.45
C PHE A 69 -26.82 -6.96 7.79
N PHE A 70 -27.89 -6.34 7.35
CA PHE A 70 -27.84 -4.98 6.82
C PHE A 70 -27.37 -3.98 7.88
N LEU A 71 -27.93 -4.01 9.08
CA LEU A 71 -27.54 -3.14 10.18
C LEU A 71 -26.10 -3.42 10.65
N LEU A 72 -25.70 -4.71 10.69
CA LEU A 72 -24.34 -5.10 11.02
C LEU A 72 -23.34 -4.52 10.00
N THR A 73 -23.62 -4.67 8.71
CA THR A 73 -22.75 -4.16 7.63
C THR A 73 -22.68 -2.64 7.65
N MET A 74 -23.82 -1.98 7.81
CA MET A 74 -23.90 -0.51 7.94
C MET A 74 -23.16 -0.01 9.19
N GLY A 75 -23.31 -0.71 10.32
CA GLY A 75 -22.63 -0.38 11.58
C GLY A 75 -21.10 -0.53 11.46
N LEU A 76 -20.64 -1.62 10.85
CA LEU A 76 -19.22 -1.85 10.62
C LEU A 76 -18.66 -0.80 9.63
N GLY A 77 -19.38 -0.50 8.55
CA GLY A 77 -18.99 0.55 7.61
C GLY A 77 -18.90 1.93 8.27
N PHE A 78 -19.86 2.26 9.12
CA PHE A 78 -19.85 3.51 9.88
C PHE A 78 -18.72 3.57 10.90
N TYR A 79 -18.42 2.45 11.57
CA TYR A 79 -17.29 2.34 12.47
C TYR A 79 -15.97 2.61 11.72
N CYS A 80 -15.73 1.93 10.60
CA CYS A 80 -14.52 2.12 9.79
C CYS A 80 -14.41 3.51 9.14
N TYR A 81 -15.54 4.21 8.96
CA TYR A 81 -15.55 5.60 8.52
C TYR A 81 -15.13 6.58 9.63
N CYS A 82 -15.48 6.27 10.88
CA CYS A 82 -15.18 7.12 12.04
C CYS A 82 -13.82 6.84 12.65
N HIS A 83 -13.35 5.61 12.61
CA HIS A 83 -12.14 5.09 13.24
C HIS A 83 -11.23 4.42 12.20
N LEU A 84 -10.04 4.02 12.61
CA LEU A 84 -9.19 3.18 11.78
C LEU A 84 -9.78 1.76 11.66
N PRO A 85 -9.48 1.03 10.57
CA PRO A 85 -9.93 -0.35 10.41
C PRO A 85 -9.46 -1.23 11.57
N LEU A 86 -10.31 -2.19 11.99
CA LEU A 86 -9.99 -3.14 13.06
C LEU A 86 -8.80 -4.04 12.73
N ILE A 87 -8.61 -4.36 11.45
CA ILE A 87 -7.51 -5.17 10.96
C ILE A 87 -6.81 -4.35 9.87
N ASP A 88 -5.52 -4.14 10.05
CA ASP A 88 -4.67 -3.44 9.08
C ASP A 88 -3.86 -4.45 8.26
N PHE A 89 -4.23 -4.59 6.97
CA PHE A 89 -3.53 -5.45 6.01
C PHE A 89 -2.48 -4.69 5.19
N LEU A 90 -2.35 -3.39 5.41
CA LEU A 90 -1.44 -2.54 4.65
C LEU A 90 0.01 -2.66 5.14
N PRO A 91 0.98 -2.26 4.32
CA PRO A 91 2.40 -2.33 4.65
C PRO A 91 2.77 -1.64 5.97
N TYR A 92 2.14 -0.51 6.26
CA TYR A 92 2.43 0.32 7.44
C TYR A 92 1.65 -0.14 8.69
N LYS A 93 1.67 -1.42 9.01
CA LYS A 93 0.99 -1.94 10.21
C LYS A 93 1.86 -1.78 11.46
N ILE A 94 1.22 -1.84 12.64
CA ILE A 94 1.92 -1.79 13.93
C ILE A 94 2.94 -2.92 14.01
N GLY A 95 4.15 -2.61 14.48
CA GLY A 95 5.29 -3.53 14.59
C GLY A 95 6.24 -3.52 13.39
N VAL A 96 5.94 -2.80 12.33
CA VAL A 96 6.81 -2.68 11.15
C VAL A 96 7.80 -1.54 11.36
N ASN A 97 9.07 -1.81 11.05
CA ASN A 97 10.11 -0.79 10.96
C ASN A 97 10.16 -0.25 9.53
N ILE A 98 9.73 1.00 9.36
CA ILE A 98 9.66 1.62 8.02
C ILE A 98 11.03 1.63 7.35
N ARG A 99 12.07 1.95 8.10
CA ARG A 99 13.43 2.05 7.57
C ARG A 99 13.99 0.71 7.13
N GLU A 100 13.78 -0.34 7.92
CA GLU A 100 14.24 -1.69 7.58
C GLU A 100 13.54 -2.23 6.34
N GLU A 101 12.21 -2.03 6.23
CA GLU A 101 11.46 -2.44 5.05
C GLU A 101 11.89 -1.70 3.78
N MET A 102 12.19 -0.40 3.89
CA MET A 102 12.73 0.38 2.77
C MET A 102 14.12 -0.11 2.35
N HIS A 103 14.99 -0.44 3.32
CA HIS A 103 16.32 -0.97 3.02
C HIS A 103 16.28 -2.41 2.50
N ALA A 104 15.36 -3.23 2.99
CA ALA A 104 15.12 -4.56 2.43
C ALA A 104 14.68 -4.47 0.96
N SER A 105 13.89 -3.46 0.62
CA SER A 105 13.52 -3.10 -0.76
C SER A 105 14.75 -2.67 -1.58
N SER A 106 15.61 -1.84 -1.02
CA SER A 106 16.81 -1.34 -1.70
C SER A 106 17.92 -2.39 -1.79
N ALA A 107 18.00 -3.31 -0.82
CA ALA A 107 18.96 -4.43 -0.83
C ALA A 107 18.51 -5.57 -1.79
N ALA A 108 17.24 -5.62 -2.15
CA ALA A 108 16.75 -6.42 -3.29
C ALA A 108 17.03 -5.74 -4.65
N GLY A 109 17.50 -4.49 -4.69
CA GLY A 109 18.13 -3.85 -5.85
C GLY A 109 19.55 -4.39 -6.04
N PRO A 110 20.20 -4.15 -7.19
CA PRO A 110 21.06 -4.97 -8.03
C PRO A 110 22.34 -5.59 -7.41
N GLU A 111 22.42 -5.83 -6.11
CA GLU A 111 23.55 -6.53 -5.48
C GLU A 111 23.35 -8.05 -5.29
N GLY A 112 22.16 -8.60 -5.50
CA GLY A 112 22.02 -9.99 -5.90
C GLY A 112 22.18 -10.01 -7.41
N GLU A 113 23.35 -10.39 -7.91
CA GLU A 113 23.75 -10.40 -9.31
C GLU A 113 22.67 -10.91 -10.25
N LEU A 114 21.70 -10.05 -10.58
CA LEU A 114 20.85 -10.24 -11.75
C LEU A 114 21.76 -10.00 -12.96
N GLN A 115 22.45 -11.03 -13.39
CA GLN A 115 23.24 -10.97 -14.61
C GLN A 115 22.25 -10.98 -15.80
N THR A 116 22.06 -9.82 -16.40
CA THR A 116 21.37 -9.76 -17.69
C THR A 116 22.34 -10.31 -18.74
N VAL A 117 21.95 -11.42 -19.31
CA VAL A 117 22.73 -12.10 -20.36
C VAL A 117 21.98 -11.95 -21.69
N LEU A 118 22.69 -11.45 -22.67
CA LEU A 118 22.18 -11.29 -24.03
C LEU A 118 22.46 -12.58 -24.82
N VAL A 119 21.44 -13.17 -25.42
CA VAL A 119 21.56 -14.36 -26.26
C VAL A 119 21.60 -13.94 -27.72
N TYR A 120 22.74 -14.18 -28.35
CA TYR A 120 22.95 -13.91 -29.76
C TYR A 120 23.21 -15.21 -30.51
N ARG A 121 22.77 -15.26 -31.75
CA ARG A 121 23.00 -16.37 -32.69
C ARG A 121 24.03 -15.92 -33.73
N ASN A 122 25.05 -16.75 -33.93
CA ASN A 122 26.01 -16.52 -35.02
C ASN A 122 25.33 -16.78 -36.35
N ARG A 123 25.35 -15.79 -37.24
CA ARG A 123 24.71 -15.85 -38.57
C ARG A 123 25.32 -16.88 -39.49
N MET A 124 26.59 -17.24 -39.28
CA MET A 124 27.30 -18.21 -40.16
C MET A 124 27.20 -19.65 -39.65
N THR A 125 27.29 -19.84 -38.34
CA THR A 125 27.31 -21.20 -37.72
C THR A 125 25.96 -21.61 -37.19
N GLY A 126 25.04 -20.64 -36.91
CA GLY A 126 23.74 -20.91 -36.27
C GLY A 126 23.85 -21.19 -34.78
N GLU A 127 25.03 -21.15 -34.17
CA GLU A 127 25.21 -21.39 -32.74
C GLU A 127 24.77 -20.19 -31.91
N GLU A 128 24.08 -20.47 -30.80
CA GLU A 128 23.67 -19.46 -29.83
C GLU A 128 24.73 -19.34 -28.74
N ARG A 129 25.08 -18.09 -28.41
CA ARG A 129 26.03 -17.78 -27.35
C ARG A 129 25.46 -16.68 -26.44
N GLU A 130 25.74 -16.83 -25.18
CA GLU A 130 25.35 -15.88 -24.14
C GLU A 130 26.50 -14.89 -23.92
N PHE A 131 26.16 -13.59 -23.90
CA PHE A 131 27.08 -12.48 -23.70
C PHE A 131 26.66 -11.66 -22.47
N ALA A 132 27.62 -11.22 -21.69
CA ALA A 132 27.37 -10.24 -20.65
C ALA A 132 27.18 -8.83 -21.24
N LEU A 133 26.51 -7.93 -20.52
CA LEU A 133 26.23 -6.56 -21.02
C LEU A 133 27.50 -5.75 -21.27
N ASP A 134 28.58 -6.05 -20.57
CA ASP A 134 29.91 -5.42 -20.69
C ASP A 134 30.78 -6.01 -21.79
N ASP A 135 30.37 -7.14 -22.37
CA ASP A 135 31.04 -7.71 -23.56
C ASP A 135 30.80 -6.81 -24.76
N THR A 136 31.81 -6.71 -25.63
CA THR A 136 31.73 -5.92 -26.87
C THR A 136 31.62 -6.78 -28.14
N GLU A 137 31.82 -8.10 -28.01
CA GLU A 137 31.79 -9.03 -29.15
C GLU A 137 30.42 -9.11 -29.85
N TRP A 138 29.33 -8.95 -29.10
CA TRP A 138 27.97 -9.01 -29.61
C TRP A 138 27.56 -7.79 -30.46
N GLN A 139 28.34 -6.69 -30.42
CA GLN A 139 28.07 -5.46 -31.14
C GLN A 139 28.37 -5.57 -32.64
N ASP A 140 28.98 -6.67 -33.09
CA ASP A 140 29.23 -6.90 -34.51
C ASP A 140 28.01 -7.53 -35.20
N ASP A 141 27.12 -6.68 -35.72
CA ASP A 141 25.90 -7.06 -36.40
C ASP A 141 26.11 -7.91 -37.65
N THR A 142 27.34 -7.99 -38.16
CA THR A 142 27.67 -8.83 -39.34
C THR A 142 27.81 -10.28 -38.96
N VAL A 143 28.18 -10.57 -37.71
CA VAL A 143 28.43 -11.91 -37.17
C VAL A 143 27.30 -12.38 -36.28
N TRP A 144 26.72 -11.48 -35.46
CA TRP A 144 25.80 -11.82 -34.42
C TRP A 144 24.42 -11.22 -34.65
N GLU A 145 23.39 -12.00 -34.41
CA GLU A 145 21.98 -11.60 -34.46
C GLU A 145 21.35 -11.83 -33.09
N TRP A 146 20.72 -10.80 -32.55
CA TRP A 146 20.02 -10.88 -31.26
C TRP A 146 18.84 -11.87 -31.34
N VAL A 147 18.74 -12.73 -30.33
CA VAL A 147 17.67 -13.75 -30.22
C VAL A 147 16.81 -13.47 -29.03
N ASP A 148 17.43 -13.26 -27.83
CA ASP A 148 16.69 -13.12 -26.58
C ASP A 148 17.56 -12.42 -25.52
N THR A 149 16.93 -11.99 -24.45
CA THR A 149 17.59 -11.46 -23.27
C THR A 149 17.14 -12.26 -22.06
N LYS A 150 18.09 -12.97 -21.41
CA LYS A 150 17.82 -13.74 -20.20
C LYS A 150 18.30 -12.97 -18.99
N ILE A 151 17.52 -13.02 -17.94
CA ILE A 151 17.92 -12.55 -16.62
C ILE A 151 18.27 -13.77 -15.80
N LEU A 152 19.56 -13.95 -15.51
CA LEU A 152 20.07 -15.04 -14.66
C LEU A 152 20.18 -14.52 -13.23
N GLY A 153 19.46 -15.16 -12.33
CA GLY A 153 19.40 -14.89 -10.89
C GLY A 153 18.01 -15.23 -10.37
N GLU A 154 17.93 -15.86 -9.23
CA GLU A 154 16.67 -15.92 -8.50
C GLU A 154 16.42 -14.54 -7.92
N VAL A 155 15.42 -13.83 -8.44
CA VAL A 155 14.85 -12.69 -7.74
C VAL A 155 14.22 -13.30 -6.47
N PRO A 156 14.73 -13.04 -5.28
CA PRO A 156 13.99 -13.40 -4.10
C PRO A 156 12.62 -12.74 -4.24
N GLU A 157 11.54 -13.48 -4.14
CA GLU A 157 10.17 -12.94 -4.04
C GLU A 157 9.98 -12.16 -2.72
N MET A 158 10.93 -11.31 -2.37
CA MET A 158 10.75 -10.28 -1.37
C MET A 158 10.13 -9.09 -2.09
N ASN A 159 8.80 -9.17 -2.28
CA ASN A 159 8.01 -7.99 -2.60
C ASN A 159 8.15 -7.05 -1.41
N PRO A 160 8.93 -5.96 -1.52
CA PRO A 160 9.04 -5.02 -0.43
C PRO A 160 7.66 -4.47 -0.15
N MET A 161 7.20 -4.58 1.08
CA MET A 161 5.89 -4.08 1.47
C MET A 161 5.83 -2.54 1.37
N ILE A 162 6.98 -1.86 1.47
CA ILE A 162 7.11 -0.40 1.41
C ILE A 162 8.10 -0.04 0.31
N GLU A 163 7.60 0.30 -0.88
CA GLU A 163 8.43 0.65 -2.03
C GLU A 163 8.83 2.14 -2.06
N GLU A 164 7.91 3.02 -1.68
CA GLU A 164 8.09 4.46 -1.81
C GLU A 164 7.64 5.24 -0.57
N PHE A 165 8.49 5.31 0.44
CA PHE A 165 8.30 6.26 1.53
C PHE A 165 9.35 7.37 1.44
N ALA A 166 8.94 8.57 1.03
CA ALA A 166 9.84 9.71 0.89
C ALA A 166 9.23 10.95 1.55
N LEU A 167 9.99 11.54 2.46
CA LEU A 167 9.68 12.80 3.11
C LEU A 167 10.53 13.91 2.50
N ARG A 168 9.91 14.99 2.03
CA ARG A 168 10.60 16.08 1.36
C ARG A 168 10.39 17.41 2.06
N ASN A 169 11.48 18.17 2.17
CA ASN A 169 11.46 19.58 2.52
C ASN A 169 11.85 20.41 1.29
N GLY A 170 10.87 20.80 0.50
CA GLY A 170 11.12 21.36 -0.83
C GLY A 170 11.78 20.34 -1.76
N ALA A 171 13.02 20.59 -2.16
CA ALA A 171 13.80 19.68 -3.01
C ALA A 171 14.66 18.67 -2.23
N GLU A 172 14.82 18.87 -0.93
CA GLU A 172 15.65 18.04 -0.05
C GLU A 172 14.86 16.81 0.42
N ASP A 173 15.45 15.61 0.26
CA ASP A 173 14.95 14.38 0.89
C ASP A 173 15.43 14.35 2.34
N VAL A 174 14.48 14.24 3.26
CA VAL A 174 14.74 14.24 4.71
C VAL A 174 14.33 12.91 5.37
N THR A 175 14.00 11.93 4.58
CA THR A 175 13.45 10.64 5.01
C THR A 175 14.30 9.97 6.07
N ASP A 176 15.56 9.71 5.74
CA ASP A 176 16.48 9.04 6.66
C ASP A 176 16.71 9.84 7.94
N ARG A 177 16.80 11.16 7.82
CA ARG A 177 17.01 12.05 8.97
C ARG A 177 15.81 11.98 9.93
N VAL A 178 14.59 11.94 9.41
CA VAL A 178 13.37 11.87 10.23
C VAL A 178 13.20 10.47 10.82
N LEU A 179 13.37 9.41 10.03
CA LEU A 179 13.22 8.04 10.50
C LEU A 179 14.34 7.58 11.46
N ALA A 180 15.53 8.18 11.37
CA ALA A 180 16.63 7.93 12.28
C ALA A 180 16.53 8.70 13.60
N THR A 181 15.47 9.49 13.81
CA THR A 181 15.25 10.21 15.07
C THR A 181 15.12 9.23 16.22
N PRO A 182 16.02 9.28 17.24
CA PRO A 182 15.99 8.33 18.33
C PRO A 182 14.80 8.56 19.25
N GLY A 183 14.29 7.48 19.84
CA GLY A 183 13.18 7.51 20.78
C GLY A 183 11.82 7.66 20.08
N ARG A 184 10.91 8.34 20.77
CA ARG A 184 9.53 8.46 20.32
C ARG A 184 9.33 9.63 19.36
N LEU A 185 8.80 9.32 18.17
CA LEU A 185 8.46 10.29 17.13
C LEU A 185 6.96 10.21 16.80
N TYR A 186 6.28 11.34 16.93
CA TYR A 186 4.88 11.48 16.51
C TYR A 186 4.82 12.05 15.10
N LEU A 187 4.34 11.30 14.13
CA LEU A 187 4.02 11.75 12.79
C LEU A 187 2.56 12.17 12.74
N ILE A 188 2.29 13.47 12.68
CA ILE A 188 0.95 14.01 12.49
C ILE A 188 0.64 13.98 11.00
N CYS A 189 -0.25 13.09 10.60
CA CYS A 189 -0.66 12.87 9.22
C CYS A 189 -1.85 13.78 8.89
N VAL A 190 -1.69 14.67 7.93
CA VAL A 190 -2.73 15.59 7.48
C VAL A 190 -2.89 15.52 5.97
N THR A 191 -4.01 15.00 5.50
CA THR A 191 -4.28 14.94 4.06
C THR A 191 -4.60 16.32 3.50
N ARG A 192 -5.34 17.12 4.27
CA ARG A 192 -5.73 18.49 3.91
C ARG A 192 -5.96 19.33 5.17
N PHE A 193 -5.29 20.48 5.25
CA PHE A 193 -5.40 21.38 6.40
C PHE A 193 -6.78 22.02 6.51
N ASP A 194 -7.42 22.36 5.39
CA ASP A 194 -8.75 22.99 5.36
C ASP A 194 -9.88 22.05 5.89
N ARG A 195 -9.60 20.75 6.00
CA ARG A 195 -10.54 19.74 6.51
C ARG A 195 -10.32 19.35 7.97
N ILE A 196 -9.37 19.94 8.65
CA ILE A 196 -9.17 19.72 10.07
C ILE A 196 -10.31 20.40 10.83
N GLY A 197 -11.17 19.61 11.46
CA GLY A 197 -12.24 20.15 12.29
C GLY A 197 -11.70 20.68 13.62
N ARG A 198 -12.33 21.69 14.21
CA ARG A 198 -11.89 22.34 15.48
C ARG A 198 -11.58 21.32 16.59
N ARG A 199 -12.43 20.31 16.78
CA ARG A 199 -12.20 19.27 17.80
C ARG A 199 -10.93 18.46 17.56
N CYS A 200 -10.59 18.24 16.29
CA CYS A 200 -9.36 17.56 15.92
C CYS A 200 -8.16 18.47 16.17
N GLU A 201 -8.26 19.71 15.78
CA GLU A 201 -7.22 20.73 16.03
C GLU A 201 -6.90 20.87 17.51
N ASP A 202 -7.93 21.00 18.38
CA ASP A 202 -7.77 21.05 19.85
C ASP A 202 -7.08 19.79 20.42
N ARG A 203 -7.32 18.62 19.84
CA ARG A 203 -6.67 17.37 20.26
C ARG A 203 -5.22 17.32 19.81
N LEU A 204 -4.93 17.73 18.58
CA LEU A 204 -3.57 17.81 18.07
C LEU A 204 -2.74 18.83 18.84
N GLU A 205 -3.33 19.99 19.20
CA GLU A 205 -2.70 20.99 20.06
C GLU A 205 -2.24 20.37 21.38
N ARG A 206 -3.15 19.71 22.10
CA ARG A 206 -2.80 19.03 23.36
C ARG A 206 -1.78 17.92 23.21
N LEU A 207 -1.87 17.15 22.11
CA LEU A 207 -0.90 16.10 21.81
C LEU A 207 0.50 16.66 21.61
N VAL A 208 0.63 17.72 20.80
CA VAL A 208 1.92 18.37 20.52
C VAL A 208 2.55 18.87 21.81
N GLU A 209 1.77 19.57 22.64
CA GLU A 209 2.27 20.10 23.91
C GLU A 209 2.73 18.99 24.86
N ARG A 210 1.94 17.92 25.01
CA ARG A 210 2.26 16.76 25.83
C ARG A 210 3.52 16.05 25.33
N ALA A 211 3.57 15.75 24.02
CA ALA A 211 4.69 15.05 23.41
C ALA A 211 6.01 15.81 23.59
N LEU A 212 5.99 17.14 23.41
CA LEU A 212 7.17 17.98 23.62
C LEU A 212 7.59 18.04 25.10
N GLN A 213 6.62 18.05 26.03
CA GLN A 213 6.91 17.99 27.48
C GLN A 213 7.55 16.65 27.88
N GLU A 214 7.17 15.55 27.24
CA GLU A 214 7.74 14.23 27.43
C GLU A 214 9.10 14.05 26.72
N GLY A 215 9.57 15.06 26.00
CA GLY A 215 10.83 15.03 25.24
C GLY A 215 10.74 14.20 23.96
N ALA A 216 9.53 13.91 23.48
CA ALA A 216 9.32 13.25 22.20
C ALA A 216 9.44 14.23 21.02
N HIS A 217 9.74 13.70 19.87
CA HIS A 217 9.78 14.47 18.63
C HIS A 217 8.41 14.50 17.96
N VAL A 218 8.05 15.63 17.35
CA VAL A 218 6.77 15.78 16.64
C VAL A 218 7.05 16.37 15.26
N VAL A 219 6.50 15.74 14.24
CA VAL A 219 6.62 16.13 12.84
C VAL A 219 5.24 16.03 12.18
N CYS A 220 4.90 17.00 11.35
CA CYS A 220 3.72 16.93 10.48
C CYS A 220 4.12 16.43 9.08
N ILE A 221 3.28 15.59 8.49
CA ILE A 221 3.45 15.12 7.11
C ILE A 221 2.16 15.32 6.31
N THR A 222 2.30 15.83 5.09
CA THR A 222 1.16 16.22 4.25
C THR A 222 1.50 16.13 2.76
N PRO A 223 0.53 15.79 1.90
CA PRO A 223 0.70 15.89 0.45
C PRO A 223 0.44 17.31 -0.08
N GLU A 224 -0.08 18.23 0.75
CA GLU A 224 -0.31 19.61 0.33
C GLU A 224 1.01 20.36 0.15
N PRO A 225 1.11 21.24 -0.85
CA PRO A 225 2.29 22.09 -1.02
C PRO A 225 2.48 22.97 0.23
N LEU A 226 3.64 22.87 0.86
CA LEU A 226 3.98 23.64 2.02
C LEU A 226 4.33 25.07 1.61
N GLN A 227 3.72 26.04 2.28
CA GLN A 227 4.03 27.47 2.10
C GLN A 227 5.05 27.90 3.15
N GLY A 228 6.02 28.71 2.75
CA GLY A 228 7.03 29.26 3.67
C GLY A 228 8.09 28.23 4.12
N ASN A 229 8.42 28.24 5.41
CA ASN A 229 9.54 27.47 5.97
C ASN A 229 9.21 26.01 6.31
N GLY A 230 8.08 25.46 5.84
CA GLY A 230 7.68 24.09 6.19
C GLY A 230 7.41 23.89 7.69
N ILE A 231 6.78 24.87 8.32
CA ILE A 231 6.44 24.87 9.75
C ILE A 231 4.94 25.10 9.89
N HIS A 232 4.29 24.32 10.74
CA HIS A 232 2.86 24.47 11.01
C HIS A 232 2.56 24.42 12.51
N SER A 233 1.54 25.15 12.94
CA SER A 233 1.04 25.14 14.31
C SER A 233 -0.40 24.64 14.33
N PHE A 234 -0.70 23.68 15.17
CA PHE A 234 -2.06 23.22 15.41
C PHE A 234 -2.66 24.04 16.54
N GLY A 235 -3.67 24.85 16.22
CA GLY A 235 -4.23 25.79 17.18
C GLY A 235 -3.18 26.79 17.70
N LYS A 236 -2.92 26.76 19.00
CA LYS A 236 -1.91 27.58 19.69
C LYS A 236 -0.67 26.79 20.09
N SER A 237 -0.53 25.55 19.60
CA SER A 237 0.62 24.72 19.94
C SER A 237 1.94 25.30 19.46
N THR A 238 3.04 24.79 20.02
CA THR A 238 4.38 25.04 19.51
C THR A 238 4.45 24.64 18.03
N PRO A 239 5.05 25.48 17.16
CA PRO A 239 5.22 25.16 15.76
C PRO A 239 6.04 23.89 15.56
N VAL A 240 5.57 22.98 14.70
CA VAL A 240 6.23 21.73 14.37
C VAL A 240 6.68 21.73 12.90
N PRO A 241 7.81 21.07 12.57
CA PRO A 241 8.23 20.93 11.19
C PRO A 241 7.23 20.08 10.42
N CYS A 242 6.95 20.51 9.17
CA CYS A 242 6.09 19.82 8.23
C CYS A 242 6.88 19.41 7.00
N TYR A 243 6.66 18.19 6.54
CA TYR A 243 7.29 17.64 5.35
C TYR A 243 6.26 17.16 4.34
N ASN A 244 6.62 17.22 3.07
CA ASN A 244 5.79 16.67 2.01
C ASN A 244 6.00 15.17 1.90
N ILE A 245 4.89 14.47 1.69
CA ILE A 245 4.83 13.03 1.39
C ILE A 245 3.89 12.81 0.23
N ASP A 246 4.06 11.72 -0.52
CA ASP A 246 3.08 11.33 -1.53
C ASP A 246 1.70 11.04 -0.91
N GLY A 247 0.66 11.47 -1.60
CA GLY A 247 -0.71 11.36 -1.11
C GLY A 247 -1.24 9.92 -1.08
N SER A 248 -0.75 9.03 -1.94
CA SER A 248 -1.09 7.60 -1.93
C SER A 248 -0.43 6.90 -0.75
N THR A 249 0.85 7.18 -0.52
CA THR A 249 1.63 6.69 0.62
C THR A 249 0.99 7.10 1.95
N LEU A 250 0.62 8.39 2.10
CA LEU A 250 -0.04 8.86 3.31
C LEU A 250 -1.38 8.14 3.57
N LYS A 251 -2.20 7.92 2.52
CA LYS A 251 -3.47 7.20 2.64
C LYS A 251 -3.28 5.72 2.94
N THR A 252 -2.20 5.11 2.43
CA THR A 252 -1.84 3.72 2.71
C THR A 252 -1.36 3.58 4.16
N MET A 253 -0.59 4.56 4.65
CA MET A 253 -0.09 4.56 6.03
C MET A 253 -1.20 4.81 7.05
N LEU A 254 -2.09 5.78 6.77
CA LEU A 254 -3.18 6.14 7.67
C LEU A 254 -4.47 6.32 6.87
N ARG A 255 -5.43 5.40 7.01
CA ARG A 255 -6.75 5.43 6.36
C ARG A 255 -7.68 6.47 7.01
N ALA A 256 -7.18 7.66 7.24
CA ALA A 256 -7.93 8.78 7.80
C ALA A 256 -7.49 10.09 7.15
N HIS A 257 -8.34 11.11 7.18
CA HIS A 257 -7.98 12.45 6.70
C HIS A 257 -6.95 13.12 7.59
N THR A 258 -7.03 12.86 8.90
CA THR A 258 -6.13 13.41 9.90
C THR A 258 -5.98 12.40 11.03
N GLY A 259 -4.77 12.21 11.51
CA GLY A 259 -4.47 11.35 12.64
C GLY A 259 -2.97 11.31 12.91
N ILE A 260 -2.56 10.33 13.68
CA ILE A 260 -1.17 10.19 14.10
C ILE A 260 -0.65 8.78 13.85
N VAL A 261 0.63 8.69 13.56
CA VAL A 261 1.42 7.46 13.59
C VAL A 261 2.55 7.69 14.58
N VAL A 262 2.70 6.82 15.54
CA VAL A 262 3.76 6.89 16.56
C VAL A 262 4.85 5.91 16.19
N LEU A 263 6.06 6.39 16.09
CA LEU A 263 7.24 5.56 15.89
C LEU A 263 8.05 5.53 17.18
N ASP A 264 8.52 4.34 17.57
CA ASP A 264 9.54 4.14 18.60
C ASP A 264 10.79 3.56 17.90
N ASP A 265 11.87 4.33 17.82
CA ASP A 265 13.10 3.98 17.11
C ASP A 265 12.89 3.47 15.67
N GLY A 266 11.96 4.12 14.93
CA GLY A 266 11.61 3.77 13.54
C GLY A 266 10.56 2.67 13.38
N VAL A 267 10.16 1.99 14.45
CA VAL A 267 9.10 0.98 14.45
C VAL A 267 7.74 1.63 14.71
N ILE A 268 6.73 1.30 13.93
CA ILE A 268 5.37 1.77 14.15
C ILE A 268 4.81 1.16 15.43
N ALA A 269 4.70 1.97 16.48
CA ALA A 269 4.22 1.56 17.78
C ALA A 269 2.70 1.71 17.92
N ASP A 270 2.12 2.78 17.34
CA ASP A 270 0.68 3.06 17.43
C ASP A 270 0.19 3.87 16.23
N LYS A 271 -1.10 3.75 15.92
CA LYS A 271 -1.79 4.51 14.87
C LYS A 271 -3.17 4.91 15.36
N ARG A 272 -3.50 6.19 15.28
CA ARG A 272 -4.82 6.70 15.71
C ARG A 272 -5.43 7.65 14.71
N ASN A 273 -6.73 7.51 14.50
CA ASN A 273 -7.52 8.55 13.88
C ASN A 273 -7.56 9.77 14.81
N CYS A 274 -7.68 10.97 14.25
CA CYS A 274 -7.81 12.18 15.06
C CYS A 274 -8.97 12.14 16.08
N ARG A 275 -10.02 11.35 15.80
CA ARG A 275 -11.14 11.14 16.73
C ARG A 275 -10.78 10.32 17.96
N ASP A 276 -9.71 9.54 17.88
CA ASP A 276 -9.25 8.61 18.90
C ASP A 276 -8.02 9.13 19.68
N ILE A 277 -7.60 10.36 19.40
CA ILE A 277 -6.56 11.07 20.16
C ILE A 277 -7.20 11.65 21.41
N ASP A 278 -6.63 11.36 22.57
CA ASP A 278 -7.07 11.83 23.90
C ASP A 278 -6.58 13.26 24.23
#